data_a06d3114e0491a8256b9e44d7f7d9d75
#
_entry.id   a06d3114e0491a8256b9e44d7f7d9d75
#
_cell.length_a   1.000
_cell.length_b   1.000
_cell.length_c   1.000
_cell.angle_alpha   90.00
_cell.angle_beta   90.00
_cell.angle_gamma   90.00
#
_symmetry.space_group_name_H-M   'P 1'
#
loop_
_entity.id
_entity.type
_entity.pdbx_description
1 polymer ?
#
loop_
_entity_poly.entity_id
_entity_poly.type
_entity_poly.pdbx_seq_one_letter_code
_entity_poly.pdbx_strand_id
1 'polypeptide(L)'
;MEFIKGADVSSLQAMEDYGAKFYDLNGNEADALAILQGHGVNYIRLRLFHQPTRSFDGGDYCDLPHTVLMAKRTKARGLGFLLDFHYSDFWADPGKQRKPKAWVGYNAEQLEQAVYDFTKENMRKFIAEGVRPDMVQVGNELSN
;
A
#
# COMPACT_ATOMS: atom_id res chain seq x y z
N MET A 1 -3.31 22.85 -10.81
CA MET A 1 -3.04 21.46 -10.33
C MET A 1 -2.11 21.62 -9.14
N GLU A 2 -2.50 21.11 -7.98
CA GLU A 2 -1.67 21.15 -6.77
C GLU A 2 -0.48 20.20 -6.92
N PHE A 3 0.70 20.60 -6.43
CA PHE A 3 1.88 19.73 -6.46
C PHE A 3 1.72 18.58 -5.46
N ILE A 4 1.88 17.34 -5.93
CA ILE A 4 1.76 16.14 -5.08
C ILE A 4 3.02 16.00 -4.23
N LYS A 5 2.83 16.00 -2.91
CA LYS A 5 3.83 15.69 -1.90
C LYS A 5 3.38 14.41 -1.19
N GLY A 6 3.94 13.28 -1.58
CA GLY A 6 3.53 11.97 -1.09
C GLY A 6 4.49 11.36 -0.09
N ALA A 7 3.95 10.48 0.76
CA ALA A 7 4.72 9.61 1.62
C ALA A 7 4.18 8.16 1.53
N ASP A 8 5.09 7.19 1.46
CA ASP A 8 4.74 5.77 1.65
C ASP A 8 4.71 5.46 3.14
N VAL A 9 3.57 5.01 3.63
CA VAL A 9 3.35 4.67 5.03
C VAL A 9 2.77 3.26 5.20
N SER A 10 3.05 2.37 4.27
CA SER A 10 2.46 1.03 4.23
C SER A 10 2.73 0.19 5.48
N SER A 11 3.83 0.47 6.20
CA SER A 11 4.17 -0.22 7.46
C SER A 11 3.69 0.53 8.71
N LEU A 12 2.99 1.67 8.57
CA LEU A 12 2.61 2.50 9.71
C LEU A 12 1.74 1.75 10.71
N GLN A 13 0.72 1.03 10.24
CA GLN A 13 -0.16 0.26 11.12
C GLN A 13 0.62 -0.81 11.90
N ALA A 14 1.57 -1.51 11.25
CA ALA A 14 2.42 -2.47 11.93
C ALA A 14 3.26 -1.81 13.03
N MET A 15 3.85 -0.65 12.74
CA MET A 15 4.64 0.10 13.74
C MET A 15 3.79 0.50 14.95
N GLU A 16 2.57 0.99 14.72
CA GLU A 16 1.63 1.37 15.77
C GLU A 16 1.21 0.15 16.61
N ASP A 17 0.88 -0.97 15.98
CA ASP A 17 0.50 -2.22 16.66
C ASP A 17 1.66 -2.81 17.49
N TYR A 18 2.92 -2.53 17.10
CA TYR A 18 4.11 -2.83 17.88
C TYR A 18 4.46 -1.77 18.94
N GLY A 19 3.58 -0.77 19.14
CA GLY A 19 3.71 0.24 20.19
C GLY A 19 4.52 1.46 19.82
N ALA A 20 4.82 1.68 18.54
CA ALA A 20 5.47 2.91 18.10
C ALA A 20 4.57 4.13 18.34
N LYS A 21 5.17 5.21 18.82
CA LYS A 21 4.53 6.49 19.04
C LYS A 21 5.20 7.55 18.20
N PHE A 22 4.40 8.48 17.69
CA PHE A 22 4.88 9.56 16.84
C PHE A 22 4.65 10.90 17.54
N TYR A 23 5.56 11.84 17.33
CA TYR A 23 5.56 13.12 18.01
C TYR A 23 5.70 14.26 17.00
N ASP A 24 4.97 15.34 17.25
CA ASP A 24 5.13 16.58 16.48
C ASP A 24 6.45 17.29 16.86
N LEU A 25 6.75 18.42 16.18
CA LEU A 25 7.97 19.22 16.45
C LEU A 25 8.00 19.84 17.84
N ASN A 26 6.87 19.89 18.55
CA ASN A 26 6.76 20.40 19.91
C ASN A 26 6.90 19.29 20.96
N GLY A 27 7.07 18.04 20.53
CA GLY A 27 7.19 16.88 21.40
C GLY A 27 5.85 16.32 21.90
N ASN A 28 4.71 16.71 21.30
CA ASN A 28 3.40 16.17 21.63
C ASN A 28 3.15 14.89 20.83
N GLU A 29 2.67 13.85 21.52
CA GLU A 29 2.22 12.62 20.83
C GLU A 29 1.05 12.92 19.91
N ALA A 30 1.14 12.47 18.65
CA ALA A 30 0.11 12.70 17.64
C ALA A 30 0.09 11.58 16.60
N ASP A 31 -1.03 11.47 15.87
CA ASP A 31 -1.17 10.56 14.76
C ASP A 31 -0.18 10.90 13.64
N ALA A 32 0.54 9.88 13.13
CA ALA A 32 1.60 10.07 12.13
C ALA A 32 1.08 10.72 10.83
N LEU A 33 -0.15 10.37 10.39
CA LEU A 33 -0.73 10.99 9.20
C LEU A 33 -1.06 12.48 9.44
N ALA A 34 -1.45 12.84 10.69
CA ALA A 34 -1.66 14.23 11.06
C ALA A 34 -0.36 15.05 11.02
N ILE A 35 0.72 14.47 11.54
CA ILE A 35 2.05 15.09 11.53
C ILE A 35 2.49 15.31 10.08
N LEU A 36 2.43 14.28 9.23
CA LEU A 36 2.80 14.36 7.82
C LEU A 36 1.96 15.43 7.08
N GLN A 37 0.65 15.45 7.30
CA GLN A 37 -0.25 16.43 6.71
C GLN A 37 0.10 17.87 7.16
N GLY A 38 0.41 18.06 8.44
CA GLY A 38 0.87 19.33 8.99
C GLY A 38 2.17 19.85 8.35
N HIS A 39 3.00 18.95 7.82
CA HIS A 39 4.21 19.27 7.05
C HIS A 39 3.97 19.34 5.52
N GLY A 40 2.71 19.36 5.09
CA GLY A 40 2.33 19.59 3.71
C GLY A 40 2.27 18.32 2.84
N VAL A 41 2.33 17.14 3.44
CA VAL A 41 2.02 15.89 2.72
C VAL A 41 0.53 15.90 2.38
N ASN A 42 0.21 15.68 1.10
CA ASN A 42 -1.16 15.68 0.59
C ASN A 42 -1.54 14.36 -0.09
N TYR A 43 -0.60 13.42 -0.19
CA TYR A 43 -0.81 12.11 -0.77
C TYR A 43 -0.16 11.01 0.06
N ILE A 44 -0.84 9.88 0.20
CA ILE A 44 -0.32 8.67 0.86
C ILE A 44 -0.24 7.55 -0.17
N ARG A 45 0.93 6.91 -0.25
CA ARG A 45 1.14 5.68 -1.01
C ARG A 45 1.01 4.47 -0.07
N LEU A 46 0.22 3.48 -0.49
CA LEU A 46 0.06 2.20 0.21
C LEU A 46 0.32 1.06 -0.76
N ARG A 47 1.13 0.10 -0.33
CA ARG A 47 1.46 -1.11 -1.08
C ARG A 47 0.42 -2.18 -0.85
N LEU A 48 0.17 -2.97 -1.89
CA LEU A 48 -0.66 -4.17 -1.82
C LEU A 48 0.13 -5.37 -2.34
N PHE A 49 0.35 -6.35 -1.47
CA PHE A 49 0.93 -7.65 -1.80
C PHE A 49 -0.19 -8.68 -2.04
N HIS A 50 0.15 -9.80 -2.69
CA HIS A 50 -0.84 -10.81 -3.03
C HIS A 50 -1.29 -11.62 -1.80
N GLN A 51 -0.38 -12.33 -1.16
CA GLN A 51 -0.60 -13.10 0.08
C GLN A 51 0.63 -13.00 0.98
N PRO A 52 0.88 -11.84 1.60
CA PRO A 52 2.07 -11.67 2.41
C PRO A 52 2.04 -12.57 3.64
N THR A 53 3.23 -13.00 4.05
CA THR A 53 3.43 -13.72 5.30
C THR A 53 4.09 -12.80 6.31
N ARG A 54 3.95 -13.11 7.60
CA ARG A 54 4.53 -12.32 8.69
C ARG A 54 6.01 -12.03 8.44
N SER A 55 6.39 -10.77 8.58
CA SER A 55 7.76 -10.28 8.37
C SER A 55 8.10 -9.17 9.37
N PHE A 56 9.39 -9.01 9.67
CA PHE A 56 9.86 -7.98 10.61
C PHE A 56 9.75 -6.55 10.09
N ASP A 57 9.59 -6.37 8.79
CA ASP A 57 9.48 -5.06 8.14
C ASP A 57 8.03 -4.59 7.98
N GLY A 58 7.06 -5.33 8.54
CA GLY A 58 5.63 -5.03 8.42
C GLY A 58 5.06 -5.30 7.02
N GLY A 59 5.76 -6.08 6.20
CA GLY A 59 5.28 -6.44 4.86
C GLY A 59 4.00 -7.26 4.87
N ASP A 60 3.74 -8.01 5.94
CA ASP A 60 2.49 -8.72 6.19
C ASP A 60 1.28 -7.78 6.33
N TYR A 61 1.50 -6.54 6.72
CA TYR A 61 0.47 -5.49 6.76
C TYR A 61 0.18 -4.86 5.39
N CYS A 62 0.89 -5.27 4.35
CA CYS A 62 0.57 -4.91 2.96
C CYS A 62 -0.48 -5.86 2.34
N ASP A 63 -1.26 -6.56 3.13
CA ASP A 63 -2.42 -7.33 2.68
C ASP A 63 -3.65 -6.43 2.43
N LEU A 64 -4.69 -6.98 1.84
CA LEU A 64 -5.90 -6.21 1.51
C LEU A 64 -6.59 -5.61 2.75
N PRO A 65 -6.81 -6.35 3.87
CA PRO A 65 -7.49 -5.80 5.04
C PRO A 65 -6.77 -4.59 5.64
N HIS A 66 -5.46 -4.68 5.86
CA HIS A 66 -4.67 -3.59 6.44
C HIS A 66 -4.55 -2.41 5.46
N THR A 67 -4.36 -2.68 4.16
CA THR A 67 -4.31 -1.61 3.15
C THR A 67 -5.64 -0.86 3.04
N VAL A 68 -6.79 -1.56 3.14
CA VAL A 68 -8.11 -0.91 3.19
C VAL A 68 -8.27 -0.06 4.46
N LEU A 69 -7.84 -0.58 5.63
CA LEU A 69 -7.87 0.18 6.87
C LEU A 69 -7.06 1.49 6.75
N MET A 70 -5.84 1.41 6.24
CA MET A 70 -4.99 2.57 6.04
C MET A 70 -5.54 3.53 4.98
N ALA A 71 -6.17 3.02 3.92
CA ALA A 71 -6.85 3.84 2.92
C ALA A 71 -8.03 4.62 3.54
N LYS A 72 -8.80 3.99 4.43
CA LYS A 72 -9.87 4.68 5.20
C LYS A 72 -9.31 5.80 6.07
N ARG A 73 -8.22 5.55 6.80
CA ARG A 73 -7.53 6.59 7.60
C ARG A 73 -7.06 7.75 6.73
N THR A 74 -6.46 7.44 5.58
CA THR A 74 -5.99 8.43 4.59
C THR A 74 -7.13 9.30 4.09
N LYS A 75 -8.21 8.68 3.60
CA LYS A 75 -9.40 9.39 3.07
C LYS A 75 -10.14 10.21 4.12
N ALA A 76 -10.22 9.73 5.36
CA ALA A 76 -10.84 10.45 6.47
C ALA A 76 -10.13 11.79 6.77
N ARG A 77 -8.85 11.92 6.40
CA ARG A 77 -8.07 13.15 6.50
C ARG A 77 -8.13 14.03 5.25
N GLY A 78 -8.86 13.62 4.22
CA GLY A 78 -8.89 14.34 2.94
C GLY A 78 -7.59 14.24 2.13
N LEU A 79 -6.71 13.28 2.45
CA LEU A 79 -5.49 13.04 1.71
C LEU A 79 -5.76 12.21 0.45
N GLY A 80 -4.99 12.46 -0.61
CA GLY A 80 -4.98 11.62 -1.79
C GLY A 80 -4.42 10.22 -1.48
N PHE A 81 -4.89 9.21 -2.19
CA PHE A 81 -4.48 7.82 -2.01
C PHE A 81 -3.94 7.24 -3.30
N LEU A 82 -2.68 6.79 -3.29
CA LEU A 82 -2.03 6.01 -4.33
C LEU A 82 -1.92 4.56 -3.88
N LEU A 83 -2.54 3.65 -4.63
CA LEU A 83 -2.42 2.21 -4.43
C LEU A 83 -1.32 1.65 -5.32
N ASP A 84 -0.36 0.93 -4.73
CA ASP A 84 0.75 0.30 -5.42
C ASP A 84 0.65 -1.23 -5.36
N PHE A 85 0.40 -1.83 -6.53
CA PHE A 85 0.36 -3.29 -6.68
C PHE A 85 1.77 -3.86 -6.85
N HIS A 86 2.20 -4.74 -5.94
CA HIS A 86 3.49 -5.42 -6.06
C HIS A 86 3.45 -6.70 -6.89
N TYR A 87 2.31 -7.33 -7.06
CA TYR A 87 2.15 -8.63 -7.74
C TYR A 87 3.10 -9.70 -7.22
N SER A 88 3.35 -9.68 -5.92
CA SER A 88 4.25 -10.56 -5.18
C SER A 88 3.68 -10.79 -3.77
N ASP A 89 4.15 -11.81 -3.06
CA ASP A 89 3.82 -12.03 -1.65
C ASP A 89 4.71 -11.21 -0.70
N PHE A 90 5.66 -10.45 -1.24
CA PHE A 90 6.58 -9.57 -0.50
C PHE A 90 7.13 -8.47 -1.42
N TRP A 91 8.08 -7.72 -0.92
CA TRP A 91 8.73 -6.64 -1.64
C TRP A 91 9.18 -7.05 -3.04
N ALA A 92 8.69 -6.35 -4.04
CA ALA A 92 9.16 -6.41 -5.41
C ALA A 92 10.09 -5.22 -5.66
N ASP A 93 11.27 -5.48 -6.20
CA ASP A 93 12.27 -4.49 -6.60
C ASP A 93 12.97 -4.97 -7.89
N PRO A 94 13.85 -4.18 -8.53
CA PRO A 94 14.48 -4.58 -9.79
C PRO A 94 15.20 -5.92 -9.73
N GLY A 95 15.70 -6.32 -8.55
CA GLY A 95 16.37 -7.61 -8.33
C GLY A 95 15.46 -8.74 -7.86
N LYS A 96 14.20 -8.44 -7.55
CA LYS A 96 13.26 -9.38 -6.90
C LYS A 96 11.84 -9.27 -7.42
N GLN A 97 11.64 -9.44 -8.70
CA GLN A 97 10.30 -9.53 -9.34
C GLN A 97 9.77 -10.98 -9.26
N ARG A 98 9.56 -11.50 -8.04
CA ARG A 98 9.14 -12.88 -7.84
C ARG A 98 7.61 -13.01 -7.90
N LYS A 99 7.13 -13.96 -8.69
CA LYS A 99 5.71 -14.30 -8.74
C LYS A 99 5.19 -14.72 -7.35
N PRO A 100 3.93 -14.41 -7.00
CA PRO A 100 3.26 -15.02 -5.84
C PRO A 100 3.36 -16.55 -5.86
N LYS A 101 3.41 -17.17 -4.70
CA LYS A 101 3.44 -18.64 -4.59
C LYS A 101 2.27 -19.29 -5.33
N ALA A 102 1.10 -18.68 -5.28
CA ALA A 102 -0.10 -19.15 -5.96
C ALA A 102 0.02 -19.15 -7.50
N TRP A 103 0.95 -18.37 -8.06
CA TRP A 103 1.15 -18.25 -9.51
C TRP A 103 2.41 -18.95 -10.01
N VAL A 104 3.14 -19.64 -9.13
CA VAL A 104 4.28 -20.46 -9.52
C VAL A 104 3.80 -21.59 -10.43
N GLY A 105 4.43 -21.73 -11.60
CA GLY A 105 4.01 -22.72 -12.60
C GLY A 105 3.03 -22.20 -13.66
N TYR A 106 2.48 -21.00 -13.51
CA TYR A 106 1.64 -20.41 -14.54
C TYR A 106 2.46 -20.08 -15.80
N ASN A 107 1.90 -20.41 -16.96
CA ASN A 107 2.41 -19.91 -18.25
C ASN A 107 2.07 -18.41 -18.42
N ALA A 108 2.51 -17.80 -19.53
CA ALA A 108 2.32 -16.37 -19.74
C ALA A 108 0.84 -15.95 -19.77
N GLU A 109 -0.01 -16.72 -20.45
CA GLU A 109 -1.45 -16.45 -20.56
C GLU A 109 -2.16 -16.56 -19.20
N GLN A 110 -1.85 -17.60 -18.45
CA GLN A 110 -2.38 -17.78 -17.09
C GLN A 110 -1.91 -16.68 -16.15
N LEU A 111 -0.66 -16.22 -16.27
CA LEU A 111 -0.12 -15.13 -15.47
C LEU A 111 -0.80 -13.80 -15.80
N GLU A 112 -0.99 -13.49 -17.08
CA GLU A 112 -1.73 -12.31 -17.52
C GLU A 112 -3.15 -12.30 -16.91
N GLN A 113 -3.86 -13.41 -17.02
CA GLN A 113 -5.20 -13.54 -16.45
C GLN A 113 -5.19 -13.37 -14.93
N ALA A 114 -4.21 -13.95 -14.22
CA ALA A 114 -4.10 -13.83 -12.78
C ALA A 114 -3.83 -12.39 -12.32
N VAL A 115 -2.96 -11.66 -13.02
CA VAL A 115 -2.70 -10.23 -12.77
C VAL A 115 -3.96 -9.40 -13.00
N TYR A 116 -4.67 -9.66 -14.11
CA TYR A 116 -5.92 -8.97 -14.42
C TYR A 116 -6.98 -9.21 -13.32
N ASP A 117 -7.21 -10.47 -12.95
CA ASP A 117 -8.24 -10.82 -11.96
C ASP A 117 -7.89 -10.27 -10.57
N PHE A 118 -6.64 -10.41 -10.13
CA PHE A 118 -6.19 -9.85 -8.86
C PHE A 118 -6.38 -8.32 -8.80
N THR A 119 -5.96 -7.62 -9.85
CA THR A 119 -6.13 -6.15 -9.94
C THR A 119 -7.60 -5.77 -9.89
N LYS A 120 -8.43 -6.39 -10.73
CA LYS A 120 -9.85 -6.13 -10.83
C LYS A 120 -10.61 -6.39 -9.52
N GLU A 121 -10.33 -7.53 -8.89
CA GLU A 121 -10.98 -7.91 -7.64
C GLU A 121 -10.62 -6.95 -6.50
N ASN A 122 -9.35 -6.61 -6.36
CA ASN A 122 -8.90 -5.68 -5.31
C ASN A 122 -9.44 -4.26 -5.57
N MET A 123 -9.41 -3.76 -6.81
CA MET A 123 -10.01 -2.47 -7.15
C MET A 123 -11.50 -2.43 -6.79
N ARG A 124 -12.26 -3.49 -7.08
CA ARG A 124 -13.67 -3.60 -6.67
C ARG A 124 -13.84 -3.54 -5.16
N LYS A 125 -12.96 -4.21 -4.40
CA LYS A 125 -12.97 -4.18 -2.94
C LYS A 125 -12.74 -2.76 -2.40
N PHE A 126 -11.71 -2.05 -2.87
CA PHE A 126 -11.47 -0.66 -2.46
C PHE A 126 -12.66 0.25 -2.77
N ILE A 127 -13.30 0.09 -3.94
CA ILE A 127 -14.49 0.85 -4.31
C ILE A 127 -15.67 0.50 -3.40
N ALA A 128 -15.92 -0.77 -3.13
CA ALA A 128 -17.01 -1.23 -2.26
C ALA A 128 -16.84 -0.74 -0.81
N GLU A 129 -15.58 -0.62 -0.35
CA GLU A 129 -15.24 -0.08 0.97
C GLU A 129 -15.26 1.46 1.04
N GLY A 130 -15.61 2.13 -0.06
CA GLY A 130 -15.70 3.59 -0.13
C GLY A 130 -14.33 4.31 -0.19
N VAL A 131 -13.27 3.59 -0.49
CA VAL A 131 -11.89 4.12 -0.51
C VAL A 131 -11.22 3.95 -1.87
N ARG A 132 -11.92 4.33 -2.93
CA ARG A 132 -11.37 4.30 -4.29
C ARG A 132 -10.02 5.02 -4.32
N PRO A 133 -8.95 4.40 -4.87
CA PRO A 133 -7.67 5.07 -5.10
C PRO A 133 -7.82 6.27 -6.05
N ASP A 134 -7.09 7.34 -5.79
CA ASP A 134 -6.98 8.48 -6.72
C ASP A 134 -5.95 8.22 -7.80
N MET A 135 -4.93 7.41 -7.47
CA MET A 135 -3.92 6.94 -8.41
C MET A 135 -3.61 5.45 -8.15
N VAL A 136 -3.17 4.77 -9.19
CA VAL A 136 -2.74 3.36 -9.13
C VAL A 136 -1.38 3.23 -9.79
N GLN A 137 -0.46 2.57 -9.09
CA GLN A 137 0.82 2.11 -9.62
C GLN A 137 0.67 0.61 -9.96
N VAL A 138 0.87 0.28 -11.23
CA VAL A 138 0.70 -1.09 -11.76
C VAL A 138 2.07 -1.77 -11.81
N GLY A 139 2.43 -2.41 -10.70
CA GLY A 139 3.75 -2.98 -10.48
C GLY A 139 4.74 -2.01 -9.84
N ASN A 140 5.58 -2.52 -8.93
CA ASN A 140 6.63 -1.74 -8.28
C ASN A 140 7.98 -2.00 -8.94
N GLU A 141 8.68 -0.91 -9.29
CA GLU A 141 10.06 -0.94 -9.78
C GLU A 141 10.29 -1.96 -10.90
N LEU A 142 9.35 -2.04 -11.85
CA LEU A 142 9.47 -2.92 -13.00
C LEU A 142 10.68 -2.50 -13.83
N SER A 143 11.60 -3.45 -14.06
CA SER A 143 12.75 -3.29 -14.96
C SER A 143 12.49 -4.02 -16.29
N ASN A 144 12.97 -3.46 -17.39
CA ASN A 144 12.94 -4.10 -18.71
C ASN A 144 14.07 -5.13 -18.84
#